data_0fb1841d3d55c618bbc1fd00e542075d
#
_entry.id   0fb1841d3d55c618bbc1fd00e542075d
#
_cell.length_a   1.000
_cell.length_b   1.000
_cell.length_c   1.000
_cell.angle_alpha   90.00
_cell.angle_beta   90.00
_cell.angle_gamma   90.00
#
_symmetry.space_group_name_H-M   'P 1'
#
loop_
_entity.id
_entity.type
_entity.pdbx_description
1 polymer ?
#
loop_
_entity_poly.entity_id
_entity_poly.type
_entity_poly.pdbx_seq_one_letter_code
_entity_poly.pdbx_strand_id
1 'polypeptide(L)'
;GAQTVLAELLQGEIFAFFLVFARLGSALMLLPGFGEIFVSTRIRLVFAFAMTVVVTPLVSEGLPTLPAEPISLAVLILGEIIIGVFLGTLSRLLLSMLQTAGTLIAHTTNLAAAQIFDPAQGTQGSLPGNFLTLMAILLIFVTNLHHVMLAALVGSYESFPAGVMPPLGDLAQLATRIVADGFFLALQIATPMIAVALMF
;
A
#
# COMPACT_ATOMS: atom_id res chain seq x y z
N GLY A 1 27.37 -2.26 -34.83
CA GLY A 1 26.78 -1.17 -35.56
C GLY A 1 25.53 -0.59 -34.93
N ALA A 2 24.81 0.29 -35.65
CA ALA A 2 23.62 0.96 -35.09
C ALA A 2 22.53 0.01 -34.53
N GLN A 3 22.41 -1.18 -35.13
CA GLN A 3 21.44 -2.19 -34.66
C GLN A 3 21.80 -2.78 -33.32
N THR A 4 23.07 -2.96 -32.99
CA THR A 4 23.51 -3.47 -31.68
C THR A 4 23.31 -2.43 -30.59
N VAL A 5 23.61 -1.17 -30.86
CA VAL A 5 23.37 -0.06 -29.93
C VAL A 5 21.87 0.12 -29.66
N LEU A 6 21.04 0.04 -30.70
CA LEU A 6 19.60 0.15 -30.57
C LEU A 6 19.03 -1.03 -29.72
N ALA A 7 19.53 -2.24 -29.93
CA ALA A 7 19.10 -3.41 -29.15
C ALA A 7 19.48 -3.27 -27.67
N GLU A 8 20.68 -2.77 -27.35
CA GLU A 8 21.12 -2.53 -25.97
C GLU A 8 20.30 -1.44 -25.29
N LEU A 9 20.00 -0.33 -25.99
CA LEU A 9 19.15 0.73 -25.46
C LEU A 9 17.73 0.24 -25.18
N LEU A 10 17.14 -0.50 -26.12
CA LEU A 10 15.79 -1.08 -25.93
C LEU A 10 15.75 -2.07 -24.76
N GLN A 11 16.78 -2.89 -24.58
CA GLN A 11 16.85 -3.81 -23.43
C GLN A 11 16.94 -3.05 -22.11
N GLY A 12 17.70 -1.97 -22.04
CA GLY A 12 17.79 -1.13 -20.85
C GLY A 12 16.47 -0.46 -20.51
N GLU A 13 15.77 0.10 -21.49
CA GLU A 13 14.46 0.73 -21.30
C GLU A 13 13.38 -0.27 -20.84
N ILE A 14 13.35 -1.45 -21.44
CA ILE A 14 12.43 -2.52 -21.05
C ILE A 14 12.72 -2.98 -19.62
N PHE A 15 13.99 -3.15 -19.27
CA PHE A 15 14.39 -3.52 -17.91
C PHE A 15 13.99 -2.45 -16.90
N ALA A 16 14.27 -1.17 -17.18
CA ALA A 16 13.87 -0.04 -16.34
C ALA A 16 12.35 -0.05 -16.12
N PHE A 17 11.57 -0.25 -17.18
CA PHE A 17 10.11 -0.35 -17.09
C PHE A 17 9.67 -1.49 -16.16
N PHE A 18 10.23 -2.70 -16.30
CA PHE A 18 9.87 -3.83 -15.44
C PHE A 18 10.25 -3.60 -13.98
N LEU A 19 11.38 -2.97 -13.72
CA LEU A 19 11.82 -2.65 -12.37
C LEU A 19 10.87 -1.67 -11.69
N VAL A 20 10.49 -0.60 -12.40
CA VAL A 20 9.52 0.39 -11.90
C VAL A 20 8.13 -0.25 -11.74
N PHE A 21 7.70 -1.08 -12.69
CA PHE A 21 6.44 -1.80 -12.60
C PHE A 21 6.37 -2.74 -11.40
N ALA A 22 7.49 -3.39 -11.05
CA ALA A 22 7.56 -4.26 -9.88
C ALA A 22 7.27 -3.49 -8.57
N ARG A 23 7.84 -2.29 -8.38
CA ARG A 23 7.59 -1.45 -7.19
C ARG A 23 6.19 -0.84 -7.21
N LEU A 24 5.83 -0.14 -8.27
CA LEU A 24 4.54 0.55 -8.37
C LEU A 24 3.38 -0.44 -8.38
N GLY A 25 3.49 -1.53 -9.14
CA GLY A 25 2.45 -2.54 -9.23
C GLY A 25 2.19 -3.23 -7.90
N SER A 26 3.24 -3.65 -7.19
CA SER A 26 3.10 -4.29 -5.88
C SER A 26 2.51 -3.34 -4.83
N ALA A 27 2.93 -2.07 -4.82
CA ALA A 27 2.38 -1.06 -3.92
C ALA A 27 0.90 -0.77 -4.21
N LEU A 28 0.52 -0.56 -5.47
CA LEU A 28 -0.86 -0.26 -5.88
C LEU A 28 -1.83 -1.40 -5.57
N MET A 29 -1.37 -2.66 -5.55
CA MET A 29 -2.21 -3.79 -5.13
C MET A 29 -2.66 -3.71 -3.68
N LEU A 30 -1.92 -3.00 -2.83
CA LEU A 30 -2.17 -2.88 -1.39
C LEU A 30 -2.65 -1.49 -0.98
N LEU A 31 -2.42 -0.47 -1.81
CA LEU A 31 -2.71 0.92 -1.48
C LEU A 31 -4.22 1.13 -1.22
N PRO A 32 -4.60 1.85 -0.14
CA PRO A 32 -6.00 2.17 0.16
C PRO A 32 -6.71 2.82 -1.03
N GLY A 33 -7.94 2.39 -1.29
CA GLY A 33 -8.75 2.86 -2.42
C GLY A 33 -8.43 2.17 -3.75
N PHE A 34 -7.18 1.83 -4.02
CA PHE A 34 -6.77 1.12 -5.24
C PHE A 34 -6.77 -0.40 -5.05
N GLY A 35 -6.32 -0.87 -3.89
CA GLY A 35 -6.24 -2.29 -3.53
C GLY A 35 -7.53 -2.91 -3.01
N GLU A 36 -8.68 -2.22 -3.09
CA GLU A 36 -9.93 -2.69 -2.53
C GLU A 36 -10.61 -3.76 -3.40
N ILE A 37 -11.40 -4.62 -2.77
CA ILE A 37 -12.06 -5.76 -3.44
C ILE A 37 -13.04 -5.35 -4.55
N PHE A 38 -13.61 -4.16 -4.47
CA PHE A 38 -14.50 -3.61 -5.50
C PHE A 38 -13.78 -3.07 -6.73
N VAL A 39 -12.45 -2.94 -6.69
CA VAL A 39 -11.63 -2.58 -7.85
C VAL A 39 -11.13 -3.86 -8.52
N SER A 40 -11.51 -4.10 -9.76
CA SER A 40 -11.09 -5.32 -10.45
C SER A 40 -9.57 -5.35 -10.67
N THR A 41 -8.98 -6.53 -10.61
CA THR A 41 -7.54 -6.73 -10.82
C THR A 41 -7.08 -6.20 -12.19
N ARG A 42 -7.92 -6.27 -13.21
CA ARG A 42 -7.61 -5.73 -14.55
C ARG A 42 -7.42 -4.22 -14.51
N ILE A 43 -8.32 -3.49 -13.83
CA ILE A 43 -8.23 -2.03 -13.69
C ILE A 43 -6.94 -1.67 -12.95
N ARG A 44 -6.62 -2.38 -11.85
CA ARG A 44 -5.38 -2.15 -11.10
C ARG A 44 -4.14 -2.37 -11.96
N LEU A 45 -4.10 -3.44 -12.73
CA LEU A 45 -2.96 -3.72 -13.62
C LEU A 45 -2.80 -2.67 -14.71
N VAL A 46 -3.91 -2.25 -15.35
CA VAL A 46 -3.87 -1.20 -16.38
C VAL A 46 -3.41 0.13 -15.76
N PHE A 47 -3.89 0.46 -14.58
CA PHE A 47 -3.48 1.66 -13.86
C PHE A 47 -2.00 1.61 -13.46
N ALA A 48 -1.53 0.47 -12.91
CA ALA A 48 -0.13 0.26 -12.59
C ALA A 48 0.77 0.38 -13.83
N PHE A 49 0.34 -0.18 -14.95
CA PHE A 49 1.05 -0.08 -16.22
C PHE A 49 1.12 1.38 -16.70
N ALA A 50 0.00 2.09 -16.71
CA ALA A 50 -0.06 3.50 -17.11
C ALA A 50 0.84 4.38 -16.22
N MET A 51 0.78 4.19 -14.90
CA MET A 51 1.66 4.87 -13.96
C MET A 51 3.13 4.57 -14.22
N THR A 52 3.47 3.31 -14.51
CA THR A 52 4.85 2.92 -14.83
C THR A 52 5.37 3.62 -16.08
N VAL A 53 4.56 3.71 -17.14
CA VAL A 53 4.94 4.43 -18.37
C VAL A 53 5.28 5.89 -18.08
N VAL A 54 4.51 6.54 -17.20
CA VAL A 54 4.73 7.96 -16.84
C VAL A 54 5.92 8.13 -15.89
N VAL A 55 6.11 7.20 -14.95
CA VAL A 55 7.12 7.33 -13.88
C VAL A 55 8.51 6.88 -14.35
N THR A 56 8.60 5.87 -15.23
CA THR A 56 9.90 5.35 -15.69
C THR A 56 10.86 6.45 -16.18
N PRO A 57 10.47 7.37 -17.05
CA PRO A 57 11.39 8.43 -17.50
C PRO A 57 11.80 9.39 -16.38
N LEU A 58 10.97 9.55 -15.33
CA LEU A 58 11.28 10.44 -14.21
C LEU A 58 12.34 9.88 -13.27
N VAL A 59 12.44 8.55 -13.17
CA VAL A 59 13.35 7.88 -12.24
C VAL A 59 14.50 7.15 -12.94
N SER A 60 14.55 7.18 -14.27
CA SER A 60 15.50 6.41 -15.09
C SER A 60 16.95 6.66 -14.74
N GLU A 61 17.33 7.90 -14.38
CA GLU A 61 18.71 8.25 -14.01
C GLU A 61 19.21 7.55 -12.74
N GLY A 62 18.29 7.16 -11.84
CA GLY A 62 18.59 6.47 -10.58
C GLY A 62 18.49 4.94 -10.64
N LEU A 63 18.14 4.38 -11.80
CA LEU A 63 17.97 2.94 -11.94
C LEU A 63 19.30 2.22 -12.24
N PRO A 64 19.51 1.01 -11.72
CA PRO A 64 20.68 0.19 -12.03
C PRO A 64 20.65 -0.25 -13.50
N THR A 65 21.81 -0.51 -14.06
CA THR A 65 21.94 -1.10 -15.40
C THR A 65 21.52 -2.57 -15.37
N LEU A 66 21.09 -3.08 -16.53
CA LEU A 66 20.69 -4.48 -16.67
C LEU A 66 21.85 -5.42 -16.25
N PRO A 67 21.66 -6.27 -15.22
CA PRO A 67 22.70 -7.19 -14.80
C PRO A 67 22.85 -8.34 -15.82
N ALA A 68 24.09 -8.80 -15.98
CA ALA A 68 24.37 -9.93 -16.87
C ALA A 68 23.92 -11.28 -16.33
N GLU A 69 23.81 -11.39 -15.01
CA GLU A 69 23.42 -12.64 -14.33
C GLU A 69 21.93 -12.68 -14.01
N PRO A 70 21.22 -13.77 -14.36
CA PRO A 70 19.79 -13.92 -14.07
C PRO A 70 19.45 -13.86 -12.58
N ILE A 71 20.35 -14.32 -11.70
CA ILE A 71 20.16 -14.27 -10.25
C ILE A 71 20.15 -12.83 -9.75
N SER A 72 21.07 -12.00 -10.23
CA SER A 72 21.14 -10.59 -9.88
C SER A 72 19.89 -9.84 -10.34
N LEU A 73 19.37 -10.17 -11.54
CA LEU A 73 18.11 -9.65 -12.05
C LEU A 73 16.94 -10.00 -11.11
N ALA A 74 16.86 -11.26 -10.70
CA ALA A 74 15.79 -11.71 -9.79
C ALA A 74 15.85 -10.98 -8.43
N VAL A 75 17.06 -10.79 -7.88
CA VAL A 75 17.27 -10.07 -6.61
C VAL A 75 16.83 -8.61 -6.73
N LEU A 76 17.14 -7.94 -7.84
CA LEU A 76 16.70 -6.55 -8.08
C LEU A 76 15.17 -6.45 -8.12
N ILE A 77 14.51 -7.30 -8.91
CA ILE A 77 13.05 -7.31 -9.02
C ILE A 77 12.39 -7.62 -7.67
N LEU A 78 12.90 -8.60 -6.93
CA LEU A 78 12.41 -8.93 -5.59
C LEU A 78 12.59 -7.77 -4.61
N GLY A 79 13.70 -7.06 -4.66
CA GLY A 79 13.94 -5.86 -3.85
C GLY A 79 12.88 -4.79 -4.10
N GLU A 80 12.57 -4.51 -5.38
CA GLU A 80 11.54 -3.56 -5.76
C GLU A 80 10.13 -3.98 -5.29
N ILE A 81 9.81 -5.27 -5.44
CA ILE A 81 8.54 -5.82 -4.94
C ILE A 81 8.44 -5.67 -3.42
N ILE A 82 9.51 -5.97 -2.66
CA ILE A 82 9.53 -5.85 -1.21
C ILE A 82 9.28 -4.40 -0.78
N ILE A 83 9.94 -3.43 -1.41
CA ILE A 83 9.74 -2.01 -1.12
C ILE A 83 8.29 -1.61 -1.44
N GLY A 84 7.76 -2.00 -2.59
CA GLY A 84 6.39 -1.70 -2.99
C GLY A 84 5.35 -2.31 -2.05
N VAL A 85 5.51 -3.57 -1.69
CA VAL A 85 4.65 -4.25 -0.71
C VAL A 85 4.74 -3.57 0.65
N PHE A 86 5.93 -3.18 1.09
CA PHE A 86 6.12 -2.47 2.34
C PHE A 86 5.36 -1.14 2.37
N LEU A 87 5.53 -0.30 1.36
CA LEU A 87 4.84 1.00 1.27
C LEU A 87 3.31 0.85 1.21
N GLY A 88 2.82 -0.09 0.40
CA GLY A 88 1.40 -0.40 0.31
C GLY A 88 0.84 -0.92 1.63
N THR A 89 1.58 -1.79 2.32
CA THR A 89 1.19 -2.35 3.63
C THR A 89 1.14 -1.27 4.70
N LEU A 90 2.14 -0.37 4.78
CA LEU A 90 2.12 0.74 5.73
C LEU A 90 0.86 1.60 5.57
N SER A 91 0.51 1.94 4.33
CA SER A 91 -0.71 2.68 4.03
C SER A 91 -1.97 1.92 4.45
N ARG A 92 -2.00 0.61 4.24
CA ARG A 92 -3.12 -0.26 4.62
C ARG A 92 -3.24 -0.44 6.13
N LEU A 93 -2.13 -0.45 6.86
CA LEU A 93 -2.13 -0.49 8.32
C LEU A 93 -2.92 0.69 8.91
N LEU A 94 -2.82 1.89 8.33
CA LEU A 94 -3.59 3.05 8.77
C LEU A 94 -5.11 2.82 8.64
N LEU A 95 -5.59 2.17 7.58
CA LEU A 95 -7.00 1.78 7.47
C LEU A 95 -7.40 0.70 8.47
N SER A 96 -6.51 -0.25 8.76
CA SER A 96 -6.81 -1.34 9.70
C SER A 96 -7.07 -0.84 11.13
N MET A 97 -6.54 0.33 11.48
CA MET A 97 -6.77 0.98 12.77
C MET A 97 -8.20 1.48 12.92
N LEU A 98 -8.82 1.95 11.84
CA LEU A 98 -10.24 2.31 11.82
C LEU A 98 -11.12 1.08 12.01
N GLN A 99 -10.73 -0.05 11.43
CA GLN A 99 -11.40 -1.33 11.66
C GLN A 99 -11.30 -1.75 13.14
N THR A 100 -10.13 -1.57 13.76
CA THR A 100 -9.92 -1.83 15.19
C THR A 100 -10.78 -0.91 16.05
N ALA A 101 -10.81 0.40 15.76
CA ALA A 101 -11.69 1.35 16.45
C ALA A 101 -13.17 0.95 16.35
N GLY A 102 -13.61 0.59 15.15
CA GLY A 102 -14.97 0.13 14.92
C GLY A 102 -15.32 -1.17 15.66
N THR A 103 -14.36 -2.08 15.79
CA THR A 103 -14.53 -3.30 16.58
C THR A 103 -14.70 -2.99 18.07
N LEU A 104 -13.90 -2.07 18.61
CA LEU A 104 -14.05 -1.60 20.00
C LEU A 104 -15.42 -0.96 20.22
N ILE A 105 -15.88 -0.12 19.29
CA ILE A 105 -17.22 0.48 19.32
C ILE A 105 -18.30 -0.60 19.28
N ALA A 106 -18.19 -1.59 18.41
CA ALA A 106 -19.16 -2.67 18.29
C ALA A 106 -19.29 -3.48 19.60
N HIS A 107 -18.18 -3.73 20.28
CA HIS A 107 -18.20 -4.42 21.57
C HIS A 107 -18.87 -3.60 22.67
N THR A 108 -18.63 -2.30 22.72
CA THR A 108 -19.23 -1.41 23.75
C THR A 108 -20.71 -1.14 23.52
N THR A 109 -21.19 -1.25 22.27
CA THR A 109 -22.59 -0.99 21.91
C THR A 109 -23.43 -2.25 21.72
N ASN A 110 -22.91 -3.45 22.07
CA ASN A 110 -23.53 -4.76 21.81
C ASN A 110 -23.82 -5.07 20.32
N LEU A 111 -23.36 -4.24 19.40
CA LEU A 111 -23.48 -4.51 17.96
C LEU A 111 -22.61 -5.69 17.51
N ALA A 112 -21.62 -6.10 18.30
CA ALA A 112 -20.85 -7.30 18.08
C ALA A 112 -21.72 -8.58 18.11
N ALA A 113 -22.78 -8.60 18.89
CA ALA A 113 -23.71 -9.73 18.93
C ALA A 113 -24.46 -9.94 17.60
N ALA A 114 -24.68 -8.87 16.84
CA ALA A 114 -25.32 -8.97 15.53
C ALA A 114 -24.48 -9.72 14.49
N GLN A 115 -23.16 -9.75 14.65
CA GLN A 115 -22.24 -10.47 13.76
C GLN A 115 -22.32 -12.00 13.93
N ILE A 116 -22.75 -12.47 15.12
CA ILE A 116 -22.87 -13.89 15.42
C ILE A 116 -24.07 -14.50 14.68
N PHE A 117 -25.07 -13.68 14.34
CA PHE A 117 -26.33 -14.13 13.74
C PHE A 117 -26.34 -14.13 12.21
N ASP A 118 -25.35 -13.53 11.54
CA ASP A 118 -25.29 -13.53 10.07
C ASP A 118 -23.93 -13.99 9.54
N PRO A 119 -23.61 -15.29 9.59
CA PRO A 119 -22.38 -15.84 9.04
C PRO A 119 -22.32 -15.76 7.50
N ALA A 120 -23.43 -15.42 6.81
CA ALA A 120 -23.49 -15.34 5.35
C ALA A 120 -22.80 -14.08 4.78
N GLN A 121 -22.61 -13.06 5.60
CA GLN A 121 -21.86 -11.86 5.20
C GLN A 121 -20.36 -12.03 5.45
N GLY A 122 -19.68 -12.94 4.83
CA GLY A 122 -18.23 -13.25 4.91
C GLY A 122 -17.20 -12.10 5.02
N THR A 123 -17.63 -10.92 5.43
CA THR A 123 -16.80 -9.77 5.76
C THR A 123 -16.35 -9.89 7.22
N GLN A 124 -15.10 -10.26 7.41
CA GLN A 124 -14.43 -10.28 8.71
C GLN A 124 -14.27 -8.83 9.23
N GLY A 125 -15.32 -8.23 9.76
CA GLY A 125 -15.23 -6.90 10.31
C GLY A 125 -16.52 -6.47 10.99
N SER A 126 -16.40 -5.56 11.97
CA SER A 126 -17.57 -4.98 12.63
C SER A 126 -18.31 -4.01 11.71
N LEU A 127 -19.64 -3.88 11.83
CA LEU A 127 -20.42 -2.87 11.07
C LEU A 127 -19.85 -1.46 11.24
N PRO A 128 -19.55 -0.98 12.48
CA PRO A 128 -18.90 0.31 12.66
C PRO A 128 -17.51 0.39 12.00
N GLY A 129 -16.72 -0.68 12.05
CA GLY A 129 -15.40 -0.73 11.41
C GLY A 129 -15.47 -0.62 9.88
N ASN A 130 -16.39 -1.35 9.26
CA ASN A 130 -16.63 -1.28 7.83
C ASN A 130 -17.10 0.13 7.42
N PHE A 131 -17.99 0.75 8.19
CA PHE A 131 -18.45 2.11 7.96
C PHE A 131 -17.28 3.11 8.05
N LEU A 132 -16.46 3.06 9.11
CA LEU A 132 -15.32 3.95 9.27
C LEU A 132 -14.30 3.77 8.14
N THR A 133 -14.05 2.54 7.71
CA THR A 133 -13.12 2.25 6.60
C THR A 133 -13.64 2.83 5.28
N LEU A 134 -14.92 2.65 4.97
CA LEU A 134 -15.53 3.24 3.76
C LEU A 134 -15.50 4.77 3.80
N MET A 135 -15.80 5.37 4.94
CA MET A 135 -15.70 6.83 5.13
C MET A 135 -14.27 7.33 4.93
N ALA A 136 -13.28 6.60 5.43
CA ALA A 136 -11.88 6.96 5.25
C ALA A 136 -11.45 6.87 3.77
N ILE A 137 -11.85 5.82 3.06
CA ILE A 137 -11.58 5.72 1.61
C ILE A 137 -12.23 6.86 0.86
N LEU A 138 -13.49 7.19 1.17
CA LEU A 138 -14.17 8.33 0.58
C LEU A 138 -13.42 9.64 0.83
N LEU A 139 -12.98 9.87 2.07
CA LEU A 139 -12.21 11.05 2.44
C LEU A 139 -10.88 11.13 1.69
N ILE A 140 -10.16 10.03 1.53
CA ILE A 140 -8.92 9.97 0.74
C ILE A 140 -9.14 10.52 -0.67
N PHE A 141 -10.26 10.17 -1.32
CA PHE A 141 -10.55 10.65 -2.66
C PHE A 141 -11.08 12.10 -2.68
N VAL A 142 -11.97 12.46 -1.77
CA VAL A 142 -12.56 13.81 -1.70
C VAL A 142 -11.52 14.88 -1.35
N THR A 143 -10.56 14.54 -0.48
CA THR A 143 -9.48 15.45 -0.08
C THR A 143 -8.25 15.42 -0.99
N ASN A 144 -8.29 14.65 -2.09
CA ASN A 144 -7.16 14.44 -3.00
C ASN A 144 -5.91 13.81 -2.35
N LEU A 145 -6.03 13.18 -1.18
CA LEU A 145 -4.92 12.46 -0.52
C LEU A 145 -4.37 11.32 -1.38
N HIS A 146 -5.18 10.74 -2.26
CA HIS A 146 -4.71 9.74 -3.21
C HIS A 146 -3.59 10.26 -4.12
N HIS A 147 -3.58 11.54 -4.50
CA HIS A 147 -2.45 12.13 -5.24
C HIS A 147 -1.18 12.20 -4.38
N VAL A 148 -1.32 12.55 -3.10
CA VAL A 148 -0.18 12.56 -2.17
C VAL A 148 0.39 11.16 -1.99
N MET A 149 -0.47 10.13 -1.90
CA MET A 149 -0.03 8.74 -1.80
C MET A 149 0.73 8.29 -3.05
N LEU A 150 0.25 8.64 -4.24
CA LEU A 150 0.93 8.35 -5.50
C LEU A 150 2.25 9.12 -5.63
N ALA A 151 2.27 10.40 -5.24
CA ALA A 151 3.49 11.21 -5.22
C ALA A 151 4.53 10.66 -4.24
N ALA A 152 4.10 10.21 -3.05
CA ALA A 152 4.98 9.56 -2.07
C ALA A 152 5.57 8.25 -2.61
N LEU A 153 4.79 7.50 -3.40
CA LEU A 153 5.27 6.29 -4.03
C LEU A 153 6.36 6.58 -5.07
N VAL A 154 6.21 7.64 -5.86
CA VAL A 154 7.26 8.11 -6.78
C VAL A 154 8.47 8.64 -5.99
N GLY A 155 8.25 9.46 -4.96
CA GLY A 155 9.31 9.98 -4.09
C GLY A 155 10.05 8.91 -3.29
N SER A 156 9.49 7.70 -3.20
CA SER A 156 10.16 6.57 -2.53
C SER A 156 11.49 6.17 -3.18
N TYR A 157 11.73 6.53 -4.43
CA TYR A 157 12.99 6.29 -5.11
C TYR A 157 14.15 7.12 -4.55
N GLU A 158 13.87 8.28 -3.94
CA GLU A 158 14.87 9.08 -3.23
C GLU A 158 15.26 8.44 -1.89
N SER A 159 14.28 7.89 -1.16
CA SER A 159 14.50 7.25 0.14
C SER A 159 15.02 5.82 0.04
N PHE A 160 14.59 5.10 -0.97
CA PHE A 160 14.95 3.72 -1.28
C PHE A 160 15.43 3.62 -2.73
N PRO A 161 16.71 3.97 -2.99
CA PRO A 161 17.27 3.88 -4.36
C PRO A 161 17.12 2.48 -4.93
N ALA A 162 16.78 2.39 -6.20
CA ALA A 162 16.60 1.11 -6.87
C ALA A 162 17.92 0.32 -6.88
N GLY A 163 17.82 -0.99 -6.66
CA GLY A 163 18.98 -1.87 -6.63
C GLY A 163 19.72 -1.93 -5.29
N VAL A 164 19.31 -1.14 -4.31
CA VAL A 164 19.86 -1.20 -2.95
C VAL A 164 18.87 -1.94 -2.06
N MET A 165 19.34 -3.00 -1.39
CA MET A 165 18.50 -3.73 -0.44
C MET A 165 18.16 -2.82 0.74
N PRO A 166 16.88 -2.58 1.05
CA PRO A 166 16.51 -1.70 2.15
C PRO A 166 16.93 -2.32 3.50
N PRO A 167 17.32 -1.49 4.49
CA PRO A 167 17.66 -1.97 5.82
C PRO A 167 16.41 -2.51 6.52
N LEU A 168 16.24 -3.83 6.53
CA LEU A 168 15.05 -4.49 7.05
C LEU A 168 14.77 -4.14 8.52
N GLY A 169 15.81 -3.87 9.32
CA GLY A 169 15.68 -3.44 10.71
C GLY A 169 14.95 -2.09 10.84
N ASP A 170 15.30 -1.12 10.00
CA ASP A 170 14.68 0.20 10.01
C ASP A 170 13.23 0.14 9.52
N LEU A 171 12.96 -0.68 8.50
CA LEU A 171 11.61 -0.94 8.02
C LEU A 171 10.73 -1.56 9.11
N ALA A 172 11.24 -2.53 9.85
CA ALA A 172 10.54 -3.15 10.97
C ALA A 172 10.26 -2.16 12.10
N GLN A 173 11.23 -1.30 12.44
CA GLN A 173 11.02 -0.25 13.44
C GLN A 173 9.95 0.76 13.00
N LEU A 174 9.98 1.19 11.74
CA LEU A 174 8.98 2.10 11.19
C LEU A 174 7.58 1.47 11.23
N ALA A 175 7.45 0.22 10.81
CA ALA A 175 6.18 -0.50 10.88
C ALA A 175 5.66 -0.61 12.31
N THR A 176 6.54 -0.92 13.27
CA THR A 176 6.19 -1.02 14.69
C THR A 176 5.68 0.30 15.25
N ARG A 177 6.32 1.42 14.91
CA ARG A 177 5.85 2.75 15.31
C ARG A 177 4.49 3.08 14.74
N ILE A 178 4.29 2.84 13.44
CA ILE A 178 3.00 3.09 12.77
C ILE A 178 1.89 2.26 13.42
N VAL A 179 2.16 0.98 13.73
CA VAL A 179 1.18 0.12 14.41
C VAL A 179 0.87 0.66 15.82
N ALA A 180 1.88 1.06 16.59
CA ALA A 180 1.68 1.59 17.94
C ALA A 180 0.87 2.89 17.93
N ASP A 181 1.27 3.86 17.09
CA ASP A 181 0.59 5.16 16.97
C ASP A 181 -0.86 4.99 16.49
N GLY A 182 -1.05 4.10 15.58
CA GLY A 182 -2.38 3.85 15.07
C GLY A 182 -3.28 3.08 16.03
N PHE A 183 -2.76 2.16 16.81
CA PHE A 183 -3.54 1.55 17.89
C PHE A 183 -3.98 2.60 18.90
N PHE A 184 -3.10 3.56 19.21
CA PHE A 184 -3.45 4.69 20.05
C PHE A 184 -4.56 5.56 19.43
N LEU A 185 -4.48 5.85 18.14
CA LEU A 185 -5.55 6.56 17.41
C LEU A 185 -6.87 5.78 17.42
N ALA A 186 -6.82 4.46 17.25
CA ALA A 186 -8.01 3.60 17.32
C ALA A 186 -8.70 3.70 18.69
N LEU A 187 -7.94 3.69 19.78
CA LEU A 187 -8.45 3.90 21.13
C LEU A 187 -9.05 5.30 21.30
N GLN A 188 -8.41 6.35 20.77
CA GLN A 188 -8.93 7.72 20.83
C GLN A 188 -10.28 7.85 20.12
N ILE A 189 -10.43 7.24 18.94
CA ILE A 189 -11.69 7.24 18.19
C ILE A 189 -12.79 6.49 18.96
N ALA A 190 -12.46 5.38 19.61
CA ALA A 190 -13.42 4.57 20.38
C ALA A 190 -13.75 5.15 21.76
N THR A 191 -12.88 6.02 22.31
CA THR A 191 -13.00 6.58 23.67
C THR A 191 -14.39 7.15 24.01
N PRO A 192 -15.05 7.98 23.19
CA PRO A 192 -16.35 8.53 23.56
C PRO A 192 -17.40 7.44 23.74
N MET A 193 -17.38 6.38 22.92
CA MET A 193 -18.33 5.26 23.07
C MET A 193 -18.00 4.37 24.27
N ILE A 194 -16.71 4.15 24.55
CA ILE A 194 -16.26 3.44 25.75
C ILE A 194 -16.68 4.19 27.00
N ALA A 195 -16.51 5.52 27.03
CA ALA A 195 -16.92 6.35 28.16
C ALA A 195 -18.43 6.27 28.44
N VAL A 196 -19.24 6.35 27.40
CA VAL A 196 -20.70 6.18 27.51
C VAL A 196 -21.04 4.79 28.04
N ALA A 197 -20.42 3.73 27.49
CA ALA A 197 -20.69 2.35 27.92
C ALA A 197 -20.29 2.06 29.39
N LEU A 198 -19.34 2.84 29.94
CA LEU A 198 -18.95 2.72 31.35
C LEU A 198 -19.86 3.50 32.31
N MET A 199 -20.67 4.45 31.78
CA MET A 199 -21.57 5.27 32.57
C MET A 199 -22.96 4.63 32.72
N PHE A 200 -23.30 3.70 31.83
CA PHE A 200 -24.59 3.03 31.76
C PHE A 200 -24.47 1.51 31.86
#